data_21f464d672e8dba4512671199116b7cc
#
_entry.id   21f464d672e8dba4512671199116b7cc
#
_cell.length_a   1.000
_cell.length_b   1.000
_cell.length_c   1.000
_cell.angle_alpha   90.00
_cell.angle_beta   90.00
_cell.angle_gamma   90.00
#
_symmetry.space_group_name_H-M   'P 1'
#
loop_
_entity.id
_entity.type
_entity.pdbx_description
1 polymer ?
#
loop_
_entity_poly.entity_id
_entity_poly.type
_entity_poly.pdbx_seq_one_letter_code
_entity_poly.pdbx_strand_id
1 'polypeptide(L)'
;MMRYASLAAVACLFATPAFAQSGDTRSDNGFPQNSVSSQVHGGPQGDAQRASIAALQQTLIELQQLQLQTKQAHWNVSGTLFYPLHELLQDHHDGVAKYADEVAERLLAIGASADGRANTIVRTSRVPEMPGGFIDDAQVITWFATNYRVVSDEIGQGIKASEDGDPTTSNLLQEVQHAIDKYQWQMRAMIQPTPTDPNTGADLNGGRPVPPMTRAAPAR
;
A
#
# COMPACT_ATOMS: atom_id res chain seq x y z
N MET A 1 71.85 -17.19 -42.00
CA MET A 1 71.54 -15.85 -41.48
C MET A 1 70.05 -15.75 -41.13
N MET A 2 69.71 -15.99 -39.88
CA MET A 2 68.31 -15.96 -39.35
C MET A 2 68.09 -14.62 -38.68
N ARG A 3 67.07 -13.86 -39.17
CA ARG A 3 66.67 -12.61 -38.56
C ARG A 3 65.49 -12.89 -37.62
N TYR A 4 65.66 -12.63 -36.34
CA TYR A 4 64.57 -12.65 -35.35
C TYR A 4 63.81 -11.32 -35.41
N ALA A 5 62.51 -11.40 -35.63
CA ALA A 5 61.61 -10.27 -35.52
C ALA A 5 61.05 -10.25 -34.09
N SER A 6 61.32 -9.13 -33.37
CA SER A 6 60.75 -8.88 -32.04
C SER A 6 59.32 -8.41 -32.20
N LEU A 7 58.36 -9.13 -31.62
CA LEU A 7 56.99 -8.67 -31.38
C LEU A 7 56.97 -7.80 -30.10
N ALA A 8 56.67 -6.54 -30.24
CA ALA A 8 56.34 -5.66 -29.11
C ALA A 8 54.87 -5.85 -28.72
N ALA A 9 54.63 -6.40 -27.52
CA ALA A 9 53.29 -6.46 -26.96
C ALA A 9 52.89 -5.10 -26.42
N VAL A 10 51.83 -4.49 -27.00
CA VAL A 10 51.18 -3.28 -26.49
C VAL A 10 50.19 -3.75 -25.41
N ALA A 11 50.49 -3.50 -24.14
CA ALA A 11 49.58 -3.68 -23.02
C ALA A 11 48.60 -2.50 -23.00
N CYS A 12 47.37 -2.70 -23.45
CA CYS A 12 46.28 -1.78 -23.21
C CYS A 12 45.84 -1.89 -21.73
N LEU A 13 46.22 -0.90 -20.93
CA LEU A 13 45.66 -0.66 -19.60
C LEU A 13 44.23 -0.17 -19.73
N PHE A 14 43.25 -1.03 -19.57
CA PHE A 14 41.87 -0.64 -19.35
C PHE A 14 41.78 -0.08 -17.92
N ALA A 15 41.73 1.25 -17.77
CA ALA A 15 41.32 1.86 -16.52
C ALA A 15 39.81 1.59 -16.31
N THR A 16 39.46 0.68 -15.44
CA THR A 16 38.10 0.53 -14.95
C THR A 16 37.76 1.79 -14.17
N PRO A 17 36.62 2.47 -14.47
CA PRO A 17 36.17 3.56 -13.62
C PRO A 17 35.89 2.97 -12.24
N ALA A 18 36.59 3.42 -11.22
CA ALA A 18 36.24 3.16 -9.84
C ALA A 18 34.90 3.89 -9.59
N PHE A 19 33.79 3.13 -9.64
CA PHE A 19 32.57 3.61 -9.02
C PHE A 19 32.89 3.78 -7.53
N ALA A 20 32.96 5.04 -7.08
CA ALA A 20 32.97 5.33 -5.67
C ALA A 20 31.71 4.71 -5.08
N GLN A 21 31.86 3.61 -4.38
CA GLN A 21 30.83 3.08 -3.50
C GLN A 21 30.68 4.12 -2.39
N SER A 22 29.70 5.02 -2.56
CA SER A 22 29.15 5.73 -1.41
C SER A 22 28.77 4.65 -0.40
N GLY A 23 29.37 4.68 0.77
CA GLY A 23 29.17 3.68 1.79
C GLY A 23 27.69 3.56 2.11
N ASP A 24 27.06 2.56 1.51
CA ASP A 24 25.72 2.12 1.86
C ASP A 24 25.84 1.48 3.25
N THR A 25 25.55 2.27 4.27
CA THR A 25 25.34 1.75 5.63
C THR A 25 24.03 0.98 5.61
N ARG A 26 24.05 -0.21 5.02
CA ARG A 26 22.94 -1.15 5.12
C ARG A 26 22.77 -1.49 6.60
N SER A 27 21.76 -0.91 7.20
CA SER A 27 21.26 -1.42 8.47
C SER A 27 20.67 -2.80 8.18
N ASP A 28 21.32 -3.86 8.63
CA ASP A 28 20.87 -5.25 8.47
C ASP A 28 19.58 -5.57 9.26
N ASN A 29 19.04 -4.61 9.98
CA ASN A 29 17.85 -4.79 10.84
C ASN A 29 16.50 -4.66 10.10
N GLY A 30 16.49 -4.34 8.80
CA GLY A 30 15.28 -4.29 7.98
C GLY A 30 14.34 -3.11 8.25
N PHE A 31 14.70 -2.21 9.16
CA PHE A 31 13.91 -1.01 9.43
C PHE A 31 14.10 0.06 8.34
N PRO A 32 13.06 0.90 8.09
CA PRO A 32 13.16 2.03 7.20
C PRO A 32 14.32 2.94 7.56
N GLN A 33 15.07 3.40 6.56
CA GLN A 33 16.21 4.30 6.74
C GLN A 33 15.90 5.62 6.05
N ASN A 34 15.44 6.60 6.82
CA ASN A 34 15.20 7.94 6.31
C ASN A 34 16.42 8.84 6.57
N SER A 35 16.94 9.47 5.53
CA SER A 35 17.87 10.58 5.67
C SER A 35 17.11 11.88 5.85
N VAL A 36 17.56 12.76 6.74
CA VAL A 36 16.92 14.05 7.00
C VAL A 36 17.80 15.18 6.48
N SER A 37 17.22 16.09 5.70
CA SER A 37 17.88 17.27 5.16
C SER A 37 17.85 18.42 6.18
N SER A 38 18.98 19.09 6.35
CA SER A 38 19.10 20.32 7.14
C SER A 38 18.61 21.58 6.40
N GLN A 39 18.22 21.46 5.13
CA GLN A 39 17.84 22.61 4.27
C GLN A 39 16.34 22.90 4.26
N VAL A 40 15.54 22.16 5.03
CA VAL A 40 14.09 22.38 5.09
C VAL A 40 13.77 23.52 6.05
N HIS A 41 13.01 24.49 5.57
CA HIS A 41 12.54 25.63 6.33
C HIS A 41 10.99 25.59 6.45
N GLY A 42 10.45 25.78 7.65
CA GLY A 42 9.01 25.96 7.88
C GLY A 42 8.20 24.67 8.05
N GLY A 43 8.82 23.52 8.22
CA GLY A 43 8.17 22.25 8.60
C GLY A 43 8.24 21.97 10.11
N PRO A 44 7.69 20.83 10.57
CA PRO A 44 7.85 20.37 11.94
C PRO A 44 9.32 20.18 12.29
N GLN A 45 9.67 20.39 13.54
CA GLN A 45 11.05 20.29 14.02
C GLN A 45 11.16 19.36 15.24
N GLY A 46 12.34 18.84 15.48
CA GLY A 46 12.62 18.06 16.68
C GLY A 46 11.78 16.78 16.79
N ASP A 47 11.08 16.61 17.90
CA ASP A 47 10.26 15.42 18.17
C ASP A 47 9.04 15.32 17.25
N ALA A 48 8.40 16.43 16.94
CA ALA A 48 7.29 16.48 16.00
C ALA A 48 7.70 16.02 14.59
N GLN A 49 8.86 16.46 14.11
CA GLN A 49 9.38 16.01 12.82
C GLN A 49 9.65 14.48 12.83
N ARG A 50 10.26 13.98 13.91
CA ARG A 50 10.53 12.54 14.03
C ARG A 50 9.24 11.70 14.05
N ALA A 51 8.22 12.18 14.78
CA ALA A 51 6.92 11.51 14.83
C ALA A 51 6.24 11.50 13.47
N SER A 52 6.23 12.61 12.76
CA SER A 52 5.66 12.71 11.40
C SER A 52 6.41 11.82 10.40
N ILE A 53 7.74 11.80 10.43
CA ILE A 53 8.55 10.92 9.57
C ILE A 53 8.22 9.46 9.83
N ALA A 54 8.14 9.03 11.08
CA ALA A 54 7.81 7.65 11.43
C ALA A 54 6.41 7.26 10.95
N ALA A 55 5.40 8.12 11.17
CA ALA A 55 4.03 7.91 10.76
C ALA A 55 3.89 7.81 9.22
N LEU A 56 4.47 8.77 8.49
CA LEU A 56 4.44 8.78 7.03
C LEU A 56 5.19 7.59 6.43
N GLN A 57 6.36 7.27 6.97
CA GLN A 57 7.16 6.15 6.46
C GLN A 57 6.45 4.80 6.66
N GLN A 58 5.82 4.58 7.81
CA GLN A 58 5.04 3.37 8.03
C GLN A 58 3.82 3.32 7.11
N THR A 59 3.09 4.43 6.97
CA THR A 59 1.96 4.52 6.03
C THR A 59 2.39 4.24 4.59
N LEU A 60 3.52 4.79 4.13
CA LEU A 60 4.06 4.51 2.80
C LEU A 60 4.30 3.01 2.58
N ILE A 61 4.89 2.34 3.55
CA ILE A 61 5.16 0.90 3.47
C ILE A 61 3.86 0.10 3.34
N GLU A 62 2.86 0.40 4.17
CA GLU A 62 1.58 -0.32 4.12
C GLU A 62 0.84 -0.07 2.79
N LEU A 63 0.85 1.17 2.29
CA LEU A 63 0.24 1.50 1.00
C LEU A 63 0.94 0.79 -0.16
N GLN A 64 2.27 0.75 -0.18
CA GLN A 64 3.00 0.03 -1.22
C GLN A 64 2.77 -1.48 -1.17
N GLN A 65 2.68 -2.08 0.02
CA GLN A 65 2.31 -3.47 0.15
C GLN A 65 0.88 -3.72 -0.35
N LEU A 66 -0.09 -2.89 0.03
CA LEU A 66 -1.46 -2.98 -0.49
C LEU A 66 -1.50 -2.84 -2.02
N GLN A 67 -0.72 -1.94 -2.60
CA GLN A 67 -0.61 -1.77 -4.05
C GLN A 67 -0.17 -3.07 -4.75
N LEU A 68 0.82 -3.77 -4.21
CA LEU A 68 1.26 -5.06 -4.73
C LEU A 68 0.17 -6.13 -4.57
N GLN A 69 -0.46 -6.21 -3.40
CA GLN A 69 -1.46 -7.23 -3.11
C GLN A 69 -2.77 -7.02 -3.88
N THR A 70 -3.17 -5.77 -4.14
CA THR A 70 -4.35 -5.49 -4.99
C THR A 70 -4.13 -5.96 -6.42
N LYS A 71 -2.93 -5.79 -6.99
CA LYS A 71 -2.62 -6.33 -8.32
C LYS A 71 -2.51 -7.85 -8.33
N GLN A 72 -1.90 -8.43 -7.31
CA GLN A 72 -1.83 -9.88 -7.19
C GLN A 72 -3.23 -10.50 -7.17
N ALA A 73 -4.15 -9.92 -6.40
CA ALA A 73 -5.54 -10.37 -6.35
C ALA A 73 -6.31 -10.08 -7.65
N HIS A 74 -6.15 -8.89 -8.23
CA HIS A 74 -6.78 -8.49 -9.49
C HIS A 74 -6.51 -9.49 -10.62
N TRP A 75 -5.27 -9.99 -10.71
CA TRP A 75 -4.91 -10.98 -11.74
C TRP A 75 -5.43 -12.39 -11.44
N ASN A 76 -5.55 -12.77 -10.18
CA ASN A 76 -5.71 -14.16 -9.77
C ASN A 76 -7.06 -14.48 -9.12
N VAL A 77 -7.93 -13.50 -8.90
CA VAL A 77 -9.27 -13.74 -8.35
C VAL A 77 -10.09 -14.61 -9.30
N SER A 78 -10.81 -15.57 -8.75
CA SER A 78 -11.71 -16.48 -9.49
C SER A 78 -12.99 -16.70 -8.69
N GLY A 79 -14.06 -17.09 -9.37
CA GLY A 79 -15.36 -17.33 -8.75
C GLY A 79 -16.48 -16.51 -9.40
N THR A 80 -17.64 -16.52 -8.81
CA THR A 80 -18.84 -15.84 -9.35
C THR A 80 -18.73 -14.32 -9.32
N LEU A 81 -17.95 -13.77 -8.39
CA LEU A 81 -17.69 -12.33 -8.27
C LEU A 81 -16.41 -11.89 -8.99
N PHE A 82 -15.84 -12.73 -9.87
CA PHE A 82 -14.60 -12.40 -10.58
C PHE A 82 -14.64 -10.99 -11.18
N TYR A 83 -15.60 -10.71 -12.05
CA TYR A 83 -15.59 -9.45 -12.80
C TYR A 83 -15.72 -8.21 -11.91
N PRO A 84 -16.70 -8.09 -11.00
CA PRO A 84 -16.80 -6.92 -10.14
C PRO A 84 -15.61 -6.76 -9.20
N LEU A 85 -15.01 -7.86 -8.72
CA LEU A 85 -13.80 -7.78 -7.89
C LEU A 85 -12.57 -7.38 -8.69
N HIS A 86 -12.40 -7.90 -9.91
CA HIS A 86 -11.32 -7.54 -10.80
C HIS A 86 -11.30 -6.01 -11.04
N GLU A 87 -12.43 -5.42 -11.41
CA GLU A 87 -12.56 -3.97 -11.63
C GLU A 87 -12.36 -3.18 -10.32
N LEU A 88 -12.99 -3.59 -9.23
CA LEU A 88 -12.87 -2.92 -7.94
C LEU A 88 -11.42 -2.93 -7.42
N LEU A 89 -10.70 -4.03 -7.59
CA LEU A 89 -9.30 -4.13 -7.20
C LEU A 89 -8.39 -3.25 -8.05
N GLN A 90 -8.74 -3.01 -9.32
CA GLN A 90 -8.05 -2.00 -10.14
C GLN A 90 -8.24 -0.60 -9.56
N ASP A 91 -9.49 -0.22 -9.25
CA ASP A 91 -9.79 1.09 -8.65
C ASP A 91 -9.05 1.28 -7.31
N HIS A 92 -9.02 0.23 -6.48
CA HIS A 92 -8.29 0.28 -5.21
C HIS A 92 -6.78 0.42 -5.42
N HIS A 93 -6.21 -0.32 -6.39
CA HIS A 93 -4.80 -0.21 -6.74
C HIS A 93 -4.42 1.23 -7.12
N ASP A 94 -5.20 1.84 -8.01
CA ASP A 94 -4.89 3.17 -8.52
C ASP A 94 -5.02 4.23 -7.42
N GLY A 95 -6.03 4.10 -6.56
CA GLY A 95 -6.19 4.98 -5.41
C GLY A 95 -5.09 4.83 -4.36
N VAL A 96 -4.68 3.60 -4.05
CA VAL A 96 -3.58 3.32 -3.12
C VAL A 96 -2.25 3.83 -3.68
N ALA A 97 -2.01 3.66 -4.99
CA ALA A 97 -0.80 4.18 -5.66
C ALA A 97 -0.70 5.70 -5.55
N LYS A 98 -1.81 6.41 -5.80
CA LYS A 98 -1.89 7.87 -5.65
C LYS A 98 -1.52 8.30 -4.23
N TYR A 99 -2.12 7.68 -3.22
CA TYR A 99 -1.84 8.06 -1.83
C TYR A 99 -0.43 7.68 -1.37
N ALA A 100 0.15 6.59 -1.90
CA ALA A 100 1.55 6.26 -1.63
C ALA A 100 2.51 7.35 -2.14
N ASP A 101 2.22 7.92 -3.30
CA ASP A 101 2.98 9.04 -3.88
C ASP A 101 2.87 10.30 -3.02
N GLU A 102 1.64 10.71 -2.66
CA GLU A 102 1.39 11.89 -1.81
C GLU A 102 2.07 11.77 -0.44
N VAL A 103 2.06 10.58 0.16
CA VAL A 103 2.72 10.31 1.45
C VAL A 103 4.25 10.38 1.30
N ALA A 104 4.81 9.84 0.21
CA ALA A 104 6.23 9.91 -0.08
C ALA A 104 6.67 11.36 -0.33
N GLU A 105 5.91 12.13 -1.10
CA GLU A 105 6.18 13.55 -1.34
C GLU A 105 6.07 14.39 -0.04
N ARG A 106 5.14 14.03 0.87
CA ARG A 106 5.07 14.69 2.18
C ARG A 106 6.31 14.41 3.03
N LEU A 107 6.87 13.20 3.01
CA LEU A 107 8.18 12.91 3.63
C LEU A 107 9.26 13.86 3.10
N LEU A 108 9.35 14.02 1.77
CA LEU A 108 10.30 14.93 1.14
C LEU A 108 10.05 16.39 1.56
N ALA A 109 8.80 16.81 1.62
CA ALA A 109 8.42 18.17 2.01
C ALA A 109 8.82 18.52 3.45
N ILE A 110 8.85 17.55 4.37
CA ILE A 110 9.34 17.74 5.74
C ILE A 110 10.83 17.42 5.90
N GLY A 111 11.54 17.21 4.78
CA GLY A 111 12.99 17.03 4.75
C GLY A 111 13.49 15.61 4.95
N ALA A 112 12.63 14.62 4.95
CA ALA A 112 13.03 13.22 5.05
C ALA A 112 13.02 12.53 3.68
N SER A 113 13.94 11.60 3.46
CA SER A 113 13.88 10.72 2.29
C SER A 113 12.80 9.65 2.49
N ALA A 114 12.11 9.28 1.41
CA ALA A 114 11.17 8.15 1.42
C ALA A 114 11.91 6.82 1.19
N ASP A 115 11.58 5.77 1.96
CA ASP A 115 12.11 4.43 1.75
C ASP A 115 11.01 3.48 1.23
N GLY A 116 10.93 3.37 -0.10
CA GLY A 116 10.02 2.49 -0.81
C GLY A 116 10.69 1.23 -1.39
N ARG A 117 11.84 0.82 -0.87
CA ARG A 117 12.56 -0.35 -1.37
C ARG A 117 11.80 -1.64 -1.05
N ALA A 118 11.73 -2.55 -2.04
CA ALA A 118 11.00 -3.82 -1.91
C ALA A 118 11.41 -4.61 -0.65
N ASN A 119 12.70 -4.67 -0.34
CA ASN A 119 13.19 -5.37 0.84
C ASN A 119 12.73 -4.73 2.15
N THR A 120 12.61 -3.40 2.21
CA THR A 120 12.05 -2.68 3.36
C THR A 120 10.56 -3.02 3.52
N ILE A 121 9.79 -2.96 2.44
CA ILE A 121 8.37 -3.29 2.44
C ILE A 121 8.14 -4.70 2.99
N VAL A 122 8.78 -5.71 2.40
CA VAL A 122 8.62 -7.12 2.80
C VAL A 122 8.95 -7.38 4.27
N ARG A 123 9.94 -6.67 4.82
CA ARG A 123 10.40 -6.89 6.20
C ARG A 123 9.59 -6.14 7.24
N THR A 124 8.95 -5.04 6.88
CA THR A 124 8.38 -4.10 7.87
C THR A 124 6.87 -3.88 7.72
N SER A 125 6.27 -4.24 6.59
CA SER A 125 4.81 -4.17 6.43
C SER A 125 4.12 -5.15 7.38
N ARG A 126 3.00 -4.72 7.93
CA ARG A 126 2.06 -5.55 8.72
C ARG A 126 1.04 -6.27 7.85
N VAL A 127 0.91 -5.84 6.59
CA VAL A 127 0.05 -6.51 5.62
C VAL A 127 0.78 -7.74 5.08
N PRO A 128 0.26 -8.96 5.29
CA PRO A 128 0.88 -10.18 4.81
C PRO A 128 0.81 -10.26 3.28
N GLU A 129 1.61 -11.13 2.71
CA GLU A 129 1.44 -11.51 1.30
C GLU A 129 0.17 -12.32 1.11
N MET A 130 -0.51 -12.08 -0.02
CA MET A 130 -1.63 -12.91 -0.47
C MET A 130 -1.11 -14.27 -0.98
N PRO A 131 -1.86 -15.35 -0.80
CA PRO A 131 -1.49 -16.64 -1.36
C PRO A 131 -1.26 -16.59 -2.88
N GLY A 132 -0.31 -17.38 -3.36
CA GLY A 132 -0.06 -17.52 -4.79
C GLY A 132 -1.10 -18.43 -5.47
N GLY A 133 -1.18 -18.35 -6.82
CA GLY A 133 -2.13 -19.12 -7.63
C GLY A 133 -3.50 -18.44 -7.76
N PHE A 134 -4.49 -19.18 -8.27
CA PHE A 134 -5.87 -18.70 -8.33
C PHE A 134 -6.49 -18.66 -6.93
N ILE A 135 -7.19 -17.57 -6.62
CA ILE A 135 -7.73 -17.28 -5.29
C ILE A 135 -9.25 -17.14 -5.40
N ASP A 136 -9.96 -17.87 -4.55
CA ASP A 136 -11.42 -17.77 -4.44
C ASP A 136 -11.88 -16.36 -4.05
N ASP A 137 -12.97 -15.89 -4.67
CA ASP A 137 -13.49 -14.53 -4.47
C ASP A 137 -13.83 -14.23 -3.00
N ALA A 138 -14.39 -15.18 -2.26
CA ALA A 138 -14.69 -15.00 -0.84
C ALA A 138 -13.40 -14.87 0.01
N GLN A 139 -12.34 -15.57 -0.37
CA GLN A 139 -11.03 -15.45 0.29
C GLN A 139 -10.41 -14.07 0.01
N VAL A 140 -10.48 -13.59 -1.24
CA VAL A 140 -10.00 -12.24 -1.61
C VAL A 140 -10.73 -11.17 -0.81
N ILE A 141 -12.08 -11.21 -0.79
CA ILE A 141 -12.89 -10.23 -0.05
C ILE A 141 -12.53 -10.22 1.44
N THR A 142 -12.45 -11.41 2.06
CA THR A 142 -12.14 -11.54 3.50
C THR A 142 -10.73 -11.01 3.80
N TRP A 143 -9.76 -11.33 2.94
CA TRP A 143 -8.39 -10.89 3.11
C TRP A 143 -8.29 -9.36 3.07
N PHE A 144 -8.91 -8.71 2.08
CA PHE A 144 -8.90 -7.24 1.96
C PHE A 144 -9.69 -6.56 3.07
N ALA A 145 -10.88 -7.07 3.42
CA ALA A 145 -11.68 -6.51 4.53
C ALA A 145 -10.89 -6.50 5.85
N THR A 146 -10.07 -7.53 6.08
CA THR A 146 -9.22 -7.64 7.27
C THR A 146 -8.02 -6.70 7.20
N ASN A 147 -7.29 -6.70 6.09
CA ASN A 147 -6.01 -5.99 6.00
C ASN A 147 -6.18 -4.49 5.79
N TYR A 148 -7.24 -4.02 5.11
CA TYR A 148 -7.57 -2.59 5.09
C TYR A 148 -7.86 -2.06 6.50
N ARG A 149 -8.50 -2.85 7.36
CA ARG A 149 -8.69 -2.45 8.75
C ARG A 149 -7.37 -2.33 9.51
N VAL A 150 -6.46 -3.29 9.34
CA VAL A 150 -5.11 -3.23 9.96
C VAL A 150 -4.39 -1.94 9.56
N VAL A 151 -4.44 -1.60 8.27
CA VAL A 151 -3.80 -0.39 7.74
C VAL A 151 -4.50 0.88 8.25
N SER A 152 -5.84 0.91 8.28
CA SER A 152 -6.59 2.05 8.83
C SER A 152 -6.26 2.28 10.32
N ASP A 153 -6.20 1.22 11.12
CA ASP A 153 -5.82 1.32 12.55
C ASP A 153 -4.40 1.87 12.72
N GLU A 154 -3.45 1.48 11.86
CA GLU A 154 -2.08 1.99 11.86
C GLU A 154 -2.01 3.47 11.47
N ILE A 155 -2.70 3.86 10.41
CA ILE A 155 -2.79 5.27 9.99
C ILE A 155 -3.40 6.12 11.12
N GLY A 156 -4.41 5.60 11.82
CA GLY A 156 -5.02 6.28 12.98
C GLY A 156 -4.03 6.53 14.13
N GLN A 157 -3.03 5.66 14.32
CA GLN A 157 -1.94 5.92 15.27
C GLN A 157 -1.02 7.03 14.76
N GLY A 158 -0.71 7.05 13.45
CA GLY A 158 0.08 8.10 12.81
C GLY A 158 -0.58 9.49 12.90
N ILE A 159 -1.91 9.55 12.74
CA ILE A 159 -2.69 10.78 12.90
C ILE A 159 -2.50 11.35 14.32
N LYS A 160 -2.72 10.52 15.34
CA LYS A 160 -2.54 10.93 16.75
C LYS A 160 -1.10 11.37 17.07
N ALA A 161 -0.12 10.73 16.46
CA ALA A 161 1.28 11.05 16.68
C ALA A 161 1.71 12.39 16.05
N SER A 162 0.99 12.86 15.02
CA SER A 162 1.33 14.06 14.25
C SER A 162 0.42 15.26 14.50
N GLU A 163 -0.81 15.08 15.05
CA GLU A 163 -1.84 16.12 15.09
C GLU A 163 -1.42 17.42 15.79
N ASP A 164 -0.71 17.33 16.91
CA ASP A 164 -0.31 18.52 17.69
C ASP A 164 0.91 19.25 17.09
N GLY A 165 1.84 18.51 16.52
CA GLY A 165 3.13 19.05 16.08
C GLY A 165 3.25 19.24 14.57
N ASP A 166 2.40 18.60 13.78
CA ASP A 166 2.36 18.67 12.32
C ASP A 166 0.94 18.41 11.77
N PRO A 167 0.03 19.36 11.95
CA PRO A 167 -1.36 19.21 11.50
C PRO A 167 -1.49 18.97 9.99
N THR A 168 -0.53 19.39 9.18
CA THR A 168 -0.55 19.14 7.74
C THR A 168 -0.35 17.65 7.44
N THR A 169 0.58 16.99 8.13
CA THR A 169 0.74 15.54 8.04
C THR A 169 -0.49 14.81 8.58
N SER A 170 -1.02 15.24 9.73
CA SER A 170 -2.26 14.66 10.28
C SER A 170 -3.43 14.75 9.30
N ASN A 171 -3.64 15.89 8.64
CA ASN A 171 -4.70 16.07 7.65
C ASN A 171 -4.53 15.15 6.43
N LEU A 172 -3.31 15.00 5.90
CA LEU A 172 -3.03 14.05 4.81
C LEU A 172 -3.34 12.62 5.25
N LEU A 173 -2.89 12.21 6.43
CA LEU A 173 -3.15 10.87 6.95
C LEU A 173 -4.65 10.62 7.19
N GLN A 174 -5.43 11.62 7.58
CA GLN A 174 -6.89 11.53 7.69
C GLN A 174 -7.55 11.29 6.32
N GLU A 175 -7.07 11.95 5.26
CA GLU A 175 -7.56 11.72 3.90
C GLU A 175 -7.24 10.29 3.43
N VAL A 176 -6.02 9.82 3.68
CA VAL A 176 -5.61 8.44 3.37
C VAL A 176 -6.47 7.44 4.13
N GLN A 177 -6.65 7.64 5.44
CA GLN A 177 -7.49 6.76 6.28
C GLN A 177 -8.93 6.70 5.76
N HIS A 178 -9.52 7.84 5.41
CA HIS A 178 -10.87 7.89 4.84
C HIS A 178 -11.00 7.04 3.56
N ALA A 179 -10.00 7.07 2.68
CA ALA A 179 -9.98 6.24 1.48
C ALA A 179 -9.85 4.74 1.81
N ILE A 180 -8.96 4.37 2.72
CA ILE A 180 -8.77 2.98 3.16
C ILE A 180 -10.04 2.45 3.85
N ASP A 181 -10.71 3.24 4.68
CA ASP A 181 -11.98 2.90 5.31
C ASP A 181 -13.09 2.67 4.28
N LYS A 182 -13.13 3.49 3.23
CA LYS A 182 -14.05 3.28 2.10
C LYS A 182 -13.78 1.94 1.40
N TYR A 183 -12.52 1.60 1.12
CA TYR A 183 -12.16 0.32 0.51
C TYR A 183 -12.52 -0.85 1.42
N GLN A 184 -12.25 -0.73 2.70
CA GLN A 184 -12.65 -1.72 3.72
C GLN A 184 -14.18 -1.92 3.74
N TRP A 185 -14.94 -0.83 3.72
CA TRP A 185 -16.40 -0.89 3.66
C TRP A 185 -16.90 -1.60 2.40
N GLN A 186 -16.34 -1.30 1.24
CA GLN A 186 -16.72 -1.93 -0.03
C GLN A 186 -16.52 -3.46 0.01
N MET A 187 -15.39 -3.93 0.54
CA MET A 187 -15.15 -5.37 0.72
C MET A 187 -16.11 -5.99 1.74
N ARG A 188 -16.29 -5.35 2.89
CA ARG A 188 -17.19 -5.83 3.94
C ARG A 188 -18.63 -5.89 3.47
N ALA A 189 -19.09 -4.96 2.66
CA ALA A 189 -20.45 -4.94 2.13
C ALA A 189 -20.78 -6.16 1.26
N MET A 190 -19.78 -6.77 0.60
CA MET A 190 -19.96 -7.98 -0.21
C MET A 190 -20.21 -9.23 0.64
N ILE A 191 -19.77 -9.26 1.89
CA ILE A 191 -19.94 -10.40 2.80
C ILE A 191 -20.88 -10.10 3.96
N GLN A 192 -21.44 -8.89 4.01
CA GLN A 192 -22.37 -8.50 5.06
C GLN A 192 -23.69 -9.26 4.87
N PRO A 193 -24.19 -9.98 5.89
CA PRO A 193 -25.50 -10.62 5.82
C PRO A 193 -26.59 -9.62 5.52
N THR A 194 -27.38 -9.91 4.50
CA THR A 194 -28.59 -9.16 4.15
C THR A 194 -29.82 -10.02 4.38
N PRO A 195 -31.01 -9.45 4.68
CA PRO A 195 -32.21 -10.23 4.90
C PRO A 195 -32.72 -10.97 3.66
N THR A 196 -32.20 -10.61 2.47
CA THR A 196 -32.62 -11.16 1.18
C THR A 196 -31.44 -11.41 0.28
N ASP A 197 -31.40 -12.55 -0.38
CA ASP A 197 -30.54 -12.77 -1.54
C ASP A 197 -31.16 -12.02 -2.74
N PRO A 198 -30.49 -10.96 -3.25
CA PRO A 198 -31.02 -10.17 -4.37
C PRO A 198 -31.12 -10.94 -5.69
N ASN A 199 -30.43 -12.09 -5.81
CA ASN A 199 -30.37 -12.86 -7.03
C ASN A 199 -31.42 -13.99 -7.07
N THR A 200 -31.71 -14.59 -5.92
CA THR A 200 -32.59 -15.75 -5.83
C THR A 200 -33.90 -15.45 -5.09
N GLY A 201 -34.03 -14.31 -4.41
CA GLY A 201 -35.11 -14.06 -3.46
C GLY A 201 -35.12 -15.07 -2.31
N ALA A 202 -34.15 -15.99 -2.28
CA ALA A 202 -33.97 -16.93 -1.21
C ALA A 202 -33.39 -16.17 -0.01
N ASP A 203 -33.93 -16.49 1.08
CA ASP A 203 -33.80 -15.85 2.34
C ASP A 203 -32.43 -15.96 2.98
N LEU A 204 -31.84 -14.84 3.15
CA LEU A 204 -30.89 -14.62 4.22
C LEU A 204 -31.58 -14.33 5.58
N ASN A 205 -32.90 -14.35 5.63
CA ASN A 205 -33.74 -14.10 6.80
C ASN A 205 -34.02 -15.41 7.59
N GLY A 206 -32.97 -16.21 7.83
CA GLY A 206 -33.05 -17.49 8.58
C GLY A 206 -33.82 -18.58 7.87
N GLY A 207 -33.79 -18.66 6.54
CA GLY A 207 -34.45 -19.69 5.73
C GLY A 207 -35.94 -19.41 5.47
N ARG A 208 -36.40 -18.19 5.69
CA ARG A 208 -37.82 -17.84 5.41
C ARG A 208 -37.95 -17.18 4.05
N PRO A 209 -38.92 -17.56 3.21
CA PRO A 209 -39.16 -16.87 1.93
C PRO A 209 -39.45 -15.40 2.16
N VAL A 210 -38.77 -14.54 1.36
CA VAL A 210 -39.07 -13.12 1.35
C VAL A 210 -40.40 -12.93 0.64
N PRO A 211 -41.41 -12.28 1.25
CA PRO A 211 -42.64 -11.98 0.55
C PRO A 211 -42.34 -11.03 -0.61
N PRO A 212 -42.97 -11.22 -1.78
CA PRO A 212 -42.81 -10.32 -2.92
C PRO A 212 -43.15 -8.90 -2.50
N MET A 213 -42.36 -7.92 -2.95
CA MET A 213 -42.67 -6.50 -2.75
C MET A 213 -44.02 -6.18 -3.39
N THR A 214 -45.06 -6.09 -2.60
CA THR A 214 -46.35 -5.59 -3.07
C THR A 214 -46.22 -4.10 -3.32
N ARG A 215 -46.48 -3.66 -4.55
CA ARG A 215 -46.58 -2.25 -4.88
C ARG A 215 -47.58 -1.61 -3.90
N ALA A 216 -47.12 -0.63 -3.13
CA ALA A 216 -48.03 0.13 -2.25
C ALA A 216 -49.20 0.65 -3.10
N ALA A 217 -50.43 0.37 -2.67
CA ALA A 217 -51.60 0.93 -3.32
C ALA A 217 -51.51 2.45 -3.29
N PRO A 218 -51.85 3.17 -4.38
CA PRO A 218 -51.84 4.62 -4.37
C PRO A 218 -52.77 5.10 -3.27
N ALA A 219 -52.26 6.01 -2.44
CA ALA A 219 -53.10 6.66 -1.43
C ALA A 219 -54.31 7.30 -2.14
N ARG A 220 -55.53 7.00 -1.64
CA ARG A 220 -56.77 7.63 -2.10
C ARG A 220 -56.89 9.03 -1.52
#